data_e10d76bb3ff431632803dd59c31236a3
#
_entry.id   e10d76bb3ff431632803dd59c31236a3
#
_cell.length_a   1.000
_cell.length_b   1.000
_cell.length_c   1.000
_cell.angle_alpha   90.00
_cell.angle_beta   90.00
_cell.angle_gamma   90.00
#
_symmetry.space_group_name_H-M   'P 1'
#
loop_
_entity.id
_entity.type
_entity.pdbx_description
1 polymer ?
#
loop_
_entity_poly.entity_id
_entity_poly.type
_entity_poly.pdbx_seq_one_letter_code
_entity_poly.pdbx_strand_id
1 'polypeptide(L)'
;KVGGDINGGVGNIYDGNLVELAVSPRFFVSRKVEIGGSYRVTHLTFPERANRSTTEFTSHLGQFRGQYAFDKKATFSAFIQYSNVAEQVGANFRFRYNFSEGRDFFLVINEQSYTNRDPVETGLPRLPLMQSGSVLLKYTHTFIY
;
A
#
# COMPACT_ATOMS: atom_id res chain seq x y z
N LYS A 1 -17.11 3.82 -15.30
CA LYS A 1 -16.23 2.95 -16.09
C LYS A 1 -15.47 2.03 -15.15
N VAL A 2 -15.25 0.79 -15.61
CA VAL A 2 -14.48 -0.22 -14.90
C VAL A 2 -13.29 -0.58 -15.76
N GLY A 3 -12.12 -0.72 -15.17
CA GLY A 3 -10.89 -1.21 -15.80
C GLY A 3 -10.12 -2.06 -14.82
N GLY A 4 -9.08 -2.69 -15.27
CA GLY A 4 -8.20 -3.46 -14.41
C GLY A 4 -7.35 -4.43 -15.20
N ASP A 5 -6.32 -4.92 -14.53
CA ASP A 5 -5.34 -5.83 -15.08
C ASP A 5 -5.26 -7.07 -14.20
N ILE A 6 -5.01 -8.21 -14.86
CA ILE A 6 -4.69 -9.49 -14.20
C ILE A 6 -3.36 -9.95 -14.77
N ASN A 7 -2.40 -10.16 -13.90
CA ASN A 7 -1.06 -10.63 -14.27
C ASN A 7 -0.72 -11.87 -13.45
N GLY A 8 -0.07 -12.83 -14.08
CA GLY A 8 0.42 -14.02 -13.41
C GLY A 8 1.76 -14.42 -13.97
N GLY A 9 2.56 -15.05 -13.16
CA GLY A 9 3.89 -15.50 -13.52
C GLY A 9 4.29 -16.76 -12.78
N VAL A 10 5.12 -17.56 -13.42
CA VAL A 10 5.82 -18.68 -12.83
C VAL A 10 7.30 -18.53 -13.13
N GLY A 11 8.13 -18.87 -12.19
CA GLY A 11 9.58 -18.72 -12.34
C GLY A 11 10.35 -19.47 -11.28
N ASN A 12 11.66 -19.35 -11.33
CA ASN A 12 12.55 -19.96 -10.35
C ASN A 12 13.39 -18.87 -9.70
N ILE A 13 13.55 -18.97 -8.39
CA ILE A 13 14.46 -18.12 -7.61
C ILE A 13 15.43 -19.06 -6.91
N TYR A 14 16.71 -19.01 -7.29
CA TYR A 14 17.73 -20.00 -6.90
C TYR A 14 17.27 -21.43 -7.25
N ASP A 15 17.02 -22.25 -6.23
CA ASP A 15 16.55 -23.64 -6.34
C ASP A 15 15.05 -23.78 -6.06
N GLY A 16 14.36 -22.68 -5.78
CA GLY A 16 12.93 -22.66 -5.45
C GLY A 16 12.06 -22.31 -6.65
N ASN A 17 10.81 -22.74 -6.58
CA ASN A 17 9.76 -22.39 -7.53
C ASN A 17 8.96 -21.20 -7.04
N LEU A 18 8.67 -20.26 -7.94
CA LEU A 18 7.85 -19.08 -7.67
C LEU A 18 6.58 -19.13 -8.52
N VAL A 19 5.46 -18.88 -7.87
CA VAL A 19 4.17 -18.61 -8.54
C VAL A 19 3.63 -17.28 -8.04
N GLU A 20 3.29 -16.39 -8.95
CA GLU A 20 2.72 -15.08 -8.64
C GLU A 20 1.41 -14.85 -9.38
N LEU A 21 0.43 -14.28 -8.67
CA LEU A 21 -0.80 -13.77 -9.27
C LEU A 21 -1.07 -12.37 -8.72
N ALA A 22 -1.39 -11.42 -9.60
CA ALA A 22 -1.78 -10.07 -9.24
C ALA A 22 -3.03 -9.64 -10.00
N VAL A 23 -3.95 -8.98 -9.29
CA VAL A 23 -5.15 -8.37 -9.85
C VAL A 23 -5.20 -6.90 -9.44
N SER A 24 -5.56 -6.02 -10.37
CA SER A 24 -5.56 -4.57 -10.13
C SER A 24 -6.82 -3.91 -10.69
N PRO A 25 -7.97 -4.01 -9.99
CA PRO A 25 -9.21 -3.38 -10.42
C PRO A 25 -9.18 -1.87 -10.24
N ARG A 26 -9.87 -1.17 -11.15
CA ARG A 26 -10.06 0.28 -11.11
C ARG A 26 -11.49 0.64 -11.48
N PHE A 27 -12.11 1.50 -10.67
CA PHE A 27 -13.50 1.92 -10.81
C PHE A 27 -13.59 3.44 -10.87
N PHE A 28 -14.10 3.97 -11.95
CA PHE A 28 -14.49 5.39 -12.07
C PHE A 28 -15.96 5.50 -11.70
N VAL A 29 -16.23 5.72 -10.41
CA VAL A 29 -17.58 5.82 -9.87
C VAL A 29 -18.28 7.06 -10.42
N SER A 30 -17.55 8.17 -10.53
CA SER A 30 -18.01 9.41 -11.12
C SER A 30 -16.84 10.18 -11.72
N ARG A 31 -17.10 11.39 -12.27
CA ARG A 31 -16.02 12.30 -12.70
C ARG A 31 -15.16 12.81 -11.55
N LYS A 32 -15.65 12.68 -10.32
CA LYS A 32 -14.99 13.17 -9.11
C LYS A 32 -14.41 12.06 -8.25
N VAL A 33 -14.82 10.80 -8.45
CA VAL A 33 -14.48 9.66 -7.60
C VAL A 33 -13.84 8.57 -8.42
N GLU A 34 -12.60 8.25 -8.09
CA GLU A 34 -11.87 7.09 -8.57
C GLU A 34 -11.49 6.20 -7.38
N ILE A 35 -11.73 4.90 -7.52
CA ILE A 35 -11.36 3.88 -6.54
C ILE A 35 -10.61 2.79 -7.29
N GLY A 36 -9.50 2.35 -6.74
CA GLY A 36 -8.72 1.25 -7.29
C GLY A 36 -8.08 0.44 -6.18
N GLY A 37 -7.55 -0.69 -6.56
CA GLY A 37 -6.79 -1.52 -5.66
C GLY A 37 -5.86 -2.44 -6.42
N SER A 38 -5.03 -3.13 -5.70
CA SER A 38 -4.31 -4.27 -6.22
C SER A 38 -4.19 -5.32 -5.12
N TYR A 39 -4.21 -6.56 -5.54
CA TYR A 39 -3.91 -7.68 -4.67
C TYR A 39 -2.92 -8.59 -5.39
N ARG A 40 -1.83 -8.89 -4.70
CA ARG A 40 -0.79 -9.78 -5.18
C ARG A 40 -0.59 -10.90 -4.17
N VAL A 41 -0.57 -12.12 -4.69
CA VAL A 41 -0.13 -13.29 -3.95
C VAL A 41 1.08 -13.87 -4.63
N THR A 42 2.12 -14.15 -3.84
CA THR A 42 3.36 -14.79 -4.31
C THR A 42 3.61 -16.00 -3.44
N HIS A 43 3.70 -17.17 -4.07
CA HIS A 43 4.01 -18.42 -3.41
C HIS A 43 5.38 -18.91 -3.83
N LEU A 44 6.23 -19.20 -2.84
CA LEU A 44 7.59 -19.70 -3.02
C LEU A 44 7.70 -21.08 -2.35
N THR A 45 8.20 -22.05 -3.08
CA THR A 45 8.47 -23.39 -2.57
C THR A 45 9.92 -23.74 -2.82
N PHE A 46 10.65 -24.06 -1.76
CA PHE A 46 12.02 -24.53 -1.82
C PHE A 46 12.06 -26.03 -1.54
N PRO A 47 12.70 -26.86 -2.40
CA PRO A 47 12.74 -28.28 -2.23
C PRO A 47 13.57 -28.70 -1.01
N GLU A 48 13.31 -29.90 -0.55
CA GLU A 48 14.09 -30.52 0.51
C GLU A 48 15.55 -30.74 0.07
N ARG A 49 16.48 -30.47 0.96
CA ARG A 49 17.91 -30.74 0.81
C ARG A 49 18.44 -31.43 2.07
N ALA A 50 19.65 -32.01 1.98
CA ALA A 50 20.28 -32.80 3.06
C ALA A 50 20.24 -32.14 4.46
N ASN A 51 20.22 -30.80 4.53
CA ASN A 51 20.23 -30.02 5.77
C ASN A 51 19.02 -29.06 5.89
N ARG A 52 17.98 -29.19 5.07
CA ARG A 52 16.82 -28.31 5.09
C ARG A 52 15.56 -29.05 4.59
N SER A 53 14.53 -29.07 5.41
CA SER A 53 13.21 -29.52 4.99
C SER A 53 12.62 -28.61 3.91
N THR A 54 11.64 -29.10 3.17
CA THR A 54 10.83 -28.27 2.25
C THR A 54 10.32 -27.03 3.00
N THR A 55 10.57 -25.88 2.43
CA THR A 55 10.13 -24.58 3.01
C THR A 55 9.19 -23.90 2.03
N GLU A 56 8.01 -23.58 2.50
CA GLU A 56 7.00 -22.85 1.75
C GLU A 56 6.82 -21.47 2.36
N PHE A 57 6.65 -20.48 1.50
CA PHE A 57 6.43 -19.11 1.90
C PHE A 57 5.37 -18.47 1.02
N THR A 58 4.35 -17.89 1.64
CA THR A 58 3.30 -17.17 0.90
C THR A 58 3.23 -15.72 1.35
N SER A 59 3.40 -14.83 0.38
CA SER A 59 3.26 -13.39 0.57
C SER A 59 1.94 -12.90 0.01
N HIS A 60 1.25 -12.09 0.79
CA HIS A 60 0.04 -11.37 0.39
C HIS A 60 0.27 -9.88 0.51
N LEU A 61 0.07 -9.15 -0.58
CA LEU A 61 0.15 -7.71 -0.64
C LEU A 61 -1.18 -7.15 -1.15
N GLY A 62 -1.91 -6.47 -0.29
CA GLY A 62 -3.15 -5.78 -0.65
C GLY A 62 -2.94 -4.27 -0.67
N GLN A 63 -3.44 -3.59 -1.69
CA GLN A 63 -3.40 -2.13 -1.80
C GLN A 63 -4.78 -1.59 -2.16
N PHE A 64 -5.14 -0.48 -1.55
CA PHE A 64 -6.33 0.30 -1.87
C PHE A 64 -5.92 1.72 -2.20
N ARG A 65 -6.55 2.29 -3.23
CA ARG A 65 -6.39 3.69 -3.63
C ARG A 65 -7.75 4.32 -3.83
N GLY A 66 -7.94 5.47 -3.25
CA GLY A 66 -9.13 6.29 -3.45
C GLY A 66 -8.74 7.71 -3.77
N GLN A 67 -9.44 8.33 -4.70
CA GLN A 67 -9.29 9.75 -5.01
C GLN A 67 -10.66 10.39 -5.13
N TYR A 68 -10.80 11.54 -4.50
CA TYR A 68 -12.00 12.36 -4.55
C TYR A 68 -11.65 13.81 -4.88
N ALA A 69 -12.19 14.32 -5.98
CA ALA A 69 -12.10 15.71 -6.36
C ALA A 69 -13.38 16.46 -5.90
N PHE A 70 -13.28 17.24 -4.85
CA PHE A 70 -14.40 18.09 -4.39
C PHE A 70 -14.81 19.08 -5.50
N ASP A 71 -13.80 19.74 -6.06
CA ASP A 71 -13.91 20.66 -7.17
C ASP A 71 -12.56 20.72 -7.95
N LYS A 72 -12.37 21.77 -8.77
CA LYS A 72 -11.11 21.98 -9.51
C LYS A 72 -9.92 22.36 -8.60
N LYS A 73 -10.19 22.79 -7.36
CA LYS A 73 -9.18 23.29 -6.43
C LYS A 73 -8.83 22.31 -5.33
N ALA A 74 -9.81 21.50 -4.87
CA ALA A 74 -9.66 20.63 -3.74
C ALA A 74 -9.70 19.14 -4.15
N THR A 75 -8.67 18.40 -3.77
CA THR A 75 -8.59 16.95 -3.97
C THR A 75 -8.15 16.25 -2.69
N PHE A 76 -8.74 15.07 -2.46
CA PHE A 76 -8.34 14.16 -1.41
C PHE A 76 -7.93 12.83 -2.03
N SER A 77 -6.84 12.25 -1.57
CA SER A 77 -6.43 10.90 -1.97
C SER A 77 -6.04 10.08 -0.74
N ALA A 78 -6.38 8.80 -0.80
CA ALA A 78 -6.04 7.82 0.20
C ALA A 78 -5.31 6.64 -0.46
N PHE A 79 -4.28 6.15 0.18
CA PHE A 79 -3.57 4.94 -0.17
C PHE A 79 -3.40 4.10 1.08
N ILE A 80 -3.84 2.85 1.04
CA ILE A 80 -3.73 1.91 2.15
C ILE A 80 -3.07 0.65 1.60
N GLN A 81 -2.08 0.14 2.31
CA GLN A 81 -1.36 -1.07 1.94
C GLN A 81 -1.27 -2.03 3.13
N TYR A 82 -1.57 -3.29 2.88
CA TYR A 82 -1.40 -4.39 3.81
C TYR A 82 -0.34 -5.36 3.31
N SER A 83 0.52 -5.82 4.20
CA SER A 83 1.50 -6.90 3.94
C SER A 83 1.48 -7.89 5.09
N ASN A 84 1.21 -9.17 4.78
CA ASN A 84 1.28 -10.23 5.79
C ASN A 84 2.72 -10.52 6.22
N VAL A 85 3.69 -10.35 5.33
CA VAL A 85 5.12 -10.58 5.61
C VAL A 85 5.69 -9.55 6.58
N ALA A 86 5.31 -8.29 6.37
CA ALA A 86 5.69 -7.21 7.27
C ALA A 86 4.78 -7.15 8.52
N GLU A 87 3.67 -7.89 8.51
CA GLU A 87 2.62 -7.86 9.54
C GLU A 87 2.16 -6.43 9.85
N GLN A 88 1.95 -5.63 8.79
CA GLN A 88 1.70 -4.20 8.89
C GLN A 88 0.63 -3.72 7.91
N VAL A 89 -0.06 -2.67 8.35
CA VAL A 89 -0.87 -1.81 7.49
C VAL A 89 -0.25 -0.43 7.46
N GLY A 90 0.02 0.08 6.25
CA GLY A 90 0.41 1.46 6.02
C GLY A 90 -0.74 2.25 5.41
N ALA A 91 -0.96 3.47 5.86
CA ALA A 91 -1.93 4.40 5.30
C ALA A 91 -1.29 5.74 4.99
N ASN A 92 -1.62 6.31 3.83
CA ASN A 92 -1.23 7.63 3.41
C ASN A 92 -2.48 8.38 2.97
N PHE A 93 -2.77 9.48 3.62
CA PHE A 93 -3.86 10.40 3.26
C PHE A 93 -3.25 11.71 2.81
N ARG A 94 -3.72 12.22 1.68
CA ARG A 94 -3.26 13.50 1.12
C ARG A 94 -4.46 14.36 0.76
N PHE A 95 -4.47 15.55 1.31
CA PHE A 95 -5.36 16.62 0.90
C PHE A 95 -4.55 17.70 0.19
N ARG A 96 -5.01 18.13 -0.98
CA ARG A 96 -4.46 19.25 -1.73
C ARG A 96 -5.53 20.31 -1.92
N TYR A 97 -5.16 21.56 -1.67
CA TYR A 97 -5.99 22.71 -2.00
C TYR A 97 -5.18 23.73 -2.82
N ASN A 98 -5.69 24.05 -4.02
CA ASN A 98 -5.11 25.05 -4.91
C ASN A 98 -5.87 26.37 -4.73
N PHE A 99 -5.24 27.35 -4.10
CA PHE A 99 -5.84 28.68 -3.90
C PHE A 99 -5.98 29.45 -5.22
N SER A 100 -4.91 29.41 -6.02
CA SER A 100 -4.80 30.03 -7.34
C SER A 100 -3.62 29.38 -8.08
N GLU A 101 -3.42 29.73 -9.34
CA GLU A 101 -2.26 29.27 -10.09
C GLU A 101 -0.95 29.51 -9.34
N GLY A 102 -0.14 28.47 -9.22
CA GLY A 102 1.15 28.49 -8.50
C GLY A 102 1.05 28.53 -6.97
N ARG A 103 -0.15 28.43 -6.37
CA ARG A 103 -0.35 28.44 -4.91
C ARG A 103 -1.08 27.20 -4.44
N ASP A 104 -0.33 26.24 -3.92
CA ASP A 104 -0.87 24.97 -3.43
C ASP A 104 -0.59 24.78 -1.95
N PHE A 105 -1.58 24.25 -1.24
CA PHE A 105 -1.48 23.74 0.10
C PHE A 105 -1.63 22.21 0.10
N PHE A 106 -0.80 21.52 0.86
CA PHE A 106 -0.86 20.09 1.04
C PHE A 106 -0.86 19.76 2.52
N LEU A 107 -1.78 18.86 2.90
CA LEU A 107 -1.76 18.14 4.16
C LEU A 107 -1.54 16.66 3.82
N VAL A 108 -0.51 16.06 4.39
CA VAL A 108 -0.20 14.64 4.23
C VAL A 108 -0.13 14.00 5.61
N ILE A 109 -0.86 12.92 5.78
CA ILE A 109 -0.88 12.10 6.99
C ILE A 109 -0.41 10.71 6.59
N ASN A 110 0.64 10.23 7.24
CA ASN A 110 1.11 8.86 7.11
C ASN A 110 0.95 8.15 8.43
N GLU A 111 0.51 6.91 8.38
CA GLU A 111 0.40 6.02 9.53
C GLU A 111 0.88 4.63 9.15
N GLN A 112 1.57 3.97 10.07
CA GLN A 112 1.96 2.58 9.97
C GLN A 112 1.62 1.86 11.27
N SER A 113 0.87 0.77 11.15
CA SER A 113 0.34 0.03 12.28
C SER A 113 0.67 -1.46 12.14
N TYR A 114 0.94 -2.13 13.26
CA TYR A 114 1.13 -3.56 13.30
C TYR A 114 -0.21 -4.30 13.22
N THR A 115 -0.27 -5.37 12.41
CA THR A 115 -1.42 -6.29 12.37
C THR A 115 -1.24 -7.44 13.35
N ASN A 116 0.01 -7.88 13.58
CA ASN A 116 0.37 -8.80 14.63
C ASN A 116 1.13 -8.04 15.71
N ARG A 117 0.65 -8.11 16.95
CA ARG A 117 1.20 -7.40 18.10
C ARG A 117 1.79 -8.34 19.15
N ASP A 118 1.76 -9.64 18.88
CA ASP A 118 2.29 -10.59 19.81
C ASP A 118 3.83 -10.54 19.83
N PRO A 119 4.44 -10.55 21.01
CA PRO A 119 5.89 -10.48 21.11
C PRO A 119 6.54 -11.76 20.55
N VAL A 120 7.67 -11.59 19.87
CA VAL A 120 8.45 -12.71 19.32
C VAL A 120 8.99 -13.63 20.44
N GLU A 121 9.25 -13.06 21.62
CA GLU A 121 9.74 -13.80 22.78
C GLU A 121 8.74 -13.75 23.94
N THR A 122 8.61 -14.88 24.64
CA THR A 122 7.74 -14.97 25.82
C THR A 122 8.24 -14.05 26.93
N GLY A 123 7.32 -13.21 27.45
CA GLY A 123 7.64 -12.26 28.55
C GLY A 123 7.90 -10.82 28.12
N LEU A 124 7.97 -10.54 26.81
CA LEU A 124 8.03 -9.17 26.32
C LEU A 124 6.62 -8.55 26.26
N PRO A 125 6.51 -7.22 26.40
CA PRO A 125 5.23 -6.53 26.22
C PRO A 125 4.78 -6.61 24.75
N ARG A 126 3.46 -6.58 24.55
CA ARG A 126 2.89 -6.49 23.20
C ARG A 126 3.37 -5.22 22.49
N LEU A 127 3.59 -5.33 21.18
CA LEU A 127 3.90 -4.18 20.34
C LEU A 127 2.78 -3.13 20.39
N PRO A 128 3.10 -1.82 20.27
CA PRO A 128 2.09 -0.78 20.16
C PRO A 128 1.26 -0.99 18.89
N LEU A 129 0.00 -0.51 18.88
CA LEU A 129 -0.82 -0.57 17.66
C LEU A 129 -0.18 0.24 16.53
N MET A 130 0.19 1.47 16.83
CA MET A 130 0.86 2.38 15.90
C MET A 130 2.37 2.17 16.00
N GLN A 131 3.01 1.88 14.88
CA GLN A 131 4.46 1.81 14.76
C GLN A 131 5.06 3.19 14.53
N SER A 132 4.46 3.94 13.60
CA SER A 132 4.89 5.29 13.27
C SER A 132 3.74 6.09 12.69
N GLY A 133 3.80 7.39 12.86
CA GLY A 133 2.88 8.34 12.25
C GLY A 133 3.57 9.66 11.97
N SER A 134 3.17 10.34 10.90
CA SER A 134 3.63 11.68 10.58
C SER A 134 2.54 12.52 9.96
N VAL A 135 2.56 13.80 10.26
CA VAL A 135 1.72 14.82 9.63
C VAL A 135 2.63 15.85 9.00
N LEU A 136 2.47 16.08 7.71
CA LEU A 136 3.23 17.04 6.94
C LEU A 136 2.29 18.11 6.38
N LEU A 137 2.62 19.36 6.63
CA LEU A 137 2.00 20.53 6.00
C LEU A 137 3.01 21.14 5.02
N LYS A 138 2.58 21.36 3.78
CA LYS A 138 3.39 22.01 2.76
C LYS A 138 2.58 23.09 2.07
N TYR A 139 3.16 24.28 1.96
CA TYR A 139 2.65 25.36 1.13
C TYR A 139 3.67 25.67 0.03
N THR A 140 3.22 25.76 -1.21
CA THR A 140 4.05 26.17 -2.35
C THR A 140 3.53 27.46 -2.92
N HIS A 141 4.43 28.34 -3.31
CA HIS A 141 4.13 29.58 -4.01
C HIS A 141 5.12 29.76 -5.17
N THR A 142 4.61 29.83 -6.37
CA THR A 142 5.41 30.13 -7.57
C THR A 142 5.27 31.60 -7.91
N PHE A 143 6.39 32.31 -7.96
CA PHE A 143 6.43 33.68 -8.45
C PHE A 143 6.59 33.64 -9.97
N ILE A 144 5.67 34.26 -10.69
CA ILE A 144 5.75 34.45 -12.15
C ILE A 144 6.21 35.90 -12.35
N TYR A 145 7.36 36.07 -12.96
CA TYR A 145 7.92 37.36 -13.30
C TYR A 145 7.58 37.66 -14.76
#